data_6bc1044f56ebd32031ea5e12c2c01a09
#
_entry.id   6bc1044f56ebd32031ea5e12c2c01a09
#
_cell.length_a   1.000
_cell.length_b   1.000
_cell.length_c   1.000
_cell.angle_alpha   90.00
_cell.angle_beta   90.00
_cell.angle_gamma   90.00
#
_symmetry.space_group_name_H-M   'P 1'
#
loop_
_entity.id
_entity.type
_entity.pdbx_description
1 polymer ?
#
loop_
_entity_poly.entity_id
_entity_poly.type
_entity_poly.pdbx_seq_one_letter_code
_entity_poly.pdbx_strand_id
1 'polypeptide(L)'
;MHELAGVRIGGSNPTRIMGIINTSPESFYKKSVFTDKRAISTVSKLMEEDGADFIDVGGMSTAPYIKTLVSEEKEIKRITNAIESIQKVSKLPISVDTCRAKVAKVALQLGAEIVNDVSGLKYDKNMVDVLEEFCPSVVVCAFSNDVVKGNPVTQARKLIDQSVIMALKSGIPKRKVVVDPAIGFFRQKAKGVLFTKINSDWLQRDILVLRNLNKIKGRYPVLVSISQKSFIGKILDEPDPAGRIYGSIAVETFAALNGADILRTHNVKATSDVTKIVNRLKNTKKGL
;
A
#
# COMPACT_ATOMS: atom_id res chain seq x y z
N MET A 1 -17.76 -1.96 -11.87
CA MET A 1 -16.59 -2.86 -11.74
C MET A 1 -15.40 -1.98 -11.43
N HIS A 2 -14.52 -2.36 -10.49
CA HIS A 2 -13.31 -1.61 -10.16
C HIS A 2 -12.10 -2.22 -10.84
N GLU A 3 -11.12 -1.36 -11.13
CA GLU A 3 -9.83 -1.72 -11.73
C GLU A 3 -8.70 -0.87 -11.14
N LEU A 4 -7.50 -1.40 -11.15
CA LEU A 4 -6.27 -0.68 -10.82
C LEU A 4 -5.32 -0.89 -12.00
N ALA A 5 -5.01 0.17 -12.75
CA ALA A 5 -4.22 0.09 -13.99
C ALA A 5 -4.69 -1.04 -14.93
N GLY A 6 -6.00 -1.10 -15.23
CA GLY A 6 -6.60 -2.12 -16.10
C GLY A 6 -6.81 -3.51 -15.47
N VAL A 7 -6.21 -3.81 -14.33
CA VAL A 7 -6.41 -5.08 -13.62
C VAL A 7 -7.70 -5.03 -12.81
N ARG A 8 -8.62 -5.96 -13.06
CA ARG A 8 -9.91 -6.06 -12.33
C ARG A 8 -9.68 -6.46 -10.88
N ILE A 9 -10.36 -5.75 -9.96
CA ILE A 9 -10.22 -5.92 -8.51
C ILE A 9 -11.57 -5.86 -7.79
N GLY A 10 -11.65 -6.50 -6.64
CA GLY A 10 -12.86 -6.51 -5.80
C GLY A 10 -13.98 -7.38 -6.37
N GLY A 11 -15.10 -7.46 -5.65
CA GLY A 11 -16.24 -8.30 -6.00
C GLY A 11 -15.86 -9.79 -5.99
N SER A 12 -16.11 -10.49 -7.11
CA SER A 12 -15.77 -11.91 -7.30
C SER A 12 -14.34 -12.14 -7.83
N ASN A 13 -13.57 -11.06 -8.08
CA ASN A 13 -12.20 -11.21 -8.54
C ASN A 13 -11.30 -11.75 -7.41
N PRO A 14 -10.23 -12.49 -7.74
CA PRO A 14 -9.28 -12.96 -6.74
C PRO A 14 -8.58 -11.80 -6.04
N THR A 15 -8.13 -12.03 -4.79
CA THR A 15 -7.25 -11.08 -4.10
C THR A 15 -5.97 -10.91 -4.91
N ARG A 16 -5.61 -9.67 -5.22
CA ARG A 16 -4.44 -9.29 -6.02
C ARG A 16 -3.21 -9.07 -5.14
N ILE A 17 -2.04 -9.08 -5.75
CA ILE A 17 -0.75 -8.96 -5.07
C ILE A 17 0.01 -7.77 -5.62
N MET A 18 0.44 -6.88 -4.73
CA MET A 18 1.29 -5.75 -5.04
C MET A 18 2.65 -5.94 -4.36
N GLY A 19 3.68 -6.23 -5.16
CA GLY A 19 5.05 -6.42 -4.68
C GLY A 19 5.72 -5.09 -4.35
N ILE A 20 6.46 -5.02 -3.23
CA ILE A 20 7.12 -3.80 -2.73
C ILE A 20 8.58 -3.76 -3.16
N ILE A 21 8.99 -2.69 -3.83
CA ILE A 21 10.39 -2.34 -4.09
C ILE A 21 10.72 -1.04 -3.38
N ASN A 22 11.49 -1.09 -2.29
CA ASN A 22 11.99 0.09 -1.62
C ASN A 22 13.35 0.47 -2.20
N THR A 23 13.51 1.71 -2.68
CA THR A 23 14.79 2.23 -3.16
C THR A 23 15.45 3.17 -2.12
N SER A 24 14.91 3.18 -0.91
CA SER A 24 15.36 3.99 0.22
C SER A 24 16.21 3.16 1.17
N PRO A 25 17.52 3.39 1.28
CA PRO A 25 18.39 2.71 2.26
C PRO A 25 17.95 2.94 3.71
N GLU A 26 17.16 3.98 3.94
CA GLU A 26 16.57 4.35 5.23
C GLU A 26 15.36 3.47 5.61
N SER A 27 14.89 2.57 4.72
CA SER A 27 13.75 1.69 4.99
C SER A 27 13.98 0.80 6.22
N PHE A 28 12.90 0.53 6.94
CA PHE A 28 12.91 -0.30 8.14
C PHE A 28 13.20 -1.78 7.85
N TYR A 29 12.82 -2.28 6.68
CA TYR A 29 13.08 -3.66 6.25
C TYR A 29 14.18 -3.71 5.19
N LYS A 30 15.41 -3.96 5.61
CA LYS A 30 16.60 -3.89 4.75
C LYS A 30 16.59 -4.86 3.58
N LYS A 31 15.98 -6.05 3.73
CA LYS A 31 15.89 -7.05 2.66
C LYS A 31 15.00 -6.65 1.49
N SER A 32 14.16 -5.61 1.63
CA SER A 32 13.36 -5.04 0.54
C SER A 32 13.98 -3.82 -0.11
N VAL A 33 15.21 -3.45 0.27
CA VAL A 33 15.90 -2.25 -0.24
C VAL A 33 16.78 -2.63 -1.42
N PHE A 34 16.44 -2.11 -2.59
CA PHE A 34 17.17 -2.31 -3.85
C PHE A 34 17.58 -0.96 -4.40
N THR A 35 18.89 -0.66 -4.41
CA THR A 35 19.42 0.66 -4.79
C THR A 35 20.13 0.68 -6.13
N ASP A 36 20.55 -0.47 -6.63
CA ASP A 36 21.17 -0.59 -7.94
C ASP A 36 20.20 -1.14 -9.00
N LYS A 37 20.40 -0.73 -10.27
CA LYS A 37 19.52 -1.05 -11.38
C LYS A 37 19.41 -2.56 -11.64
N ARG A 38 20.49 -3.32 -11.46
CA ARG A 38 20.51 -4.76 -11.71
C ARG A 38 19.71 -5.51 -10.66
N ALA A 39 19.86 -5.16 -9.38
CA ALA A 39 19.09 -5.75 -8.29
C ALA A 39 17.58 -5.46 -8.45
N ILE A 40 17.22 -4.23 -8.84
CA ILE A 40 15.82 -3.84 -9.12
C ILE A 40 15.25 -4.69 -10.26
N SER A 41 15.98 -4.81 -11.38
CA SER A 41 15.53 -5.64 -12.50
C SER A 41 15.36 -7.10 -12.11
N THR A 42 16.31 -7.67 -11.36
CA THR A 42 16.25 -9.07 -10.92
C THR A 42 15.02 -9.32 -10.03
N VAL A 43 14.79 -8.47 -9.03
CA VAL A 43 13.65 -8.64 -8.11
C VAL A 43 12.32 -8.40 -8.82
N SER A 44 12.25 -7.46 -9.76
CA SER A 44 11.02 -7.18 -10.53
C SER A 44 10.60 -8.37 -11.38
N LYS A 45 11.56 -9.00 -12.07
CA LYS A 45 11.32 -10.22 -12.83
C LYS A 45 10.84 -11.36 -11.92
N LEU A 46 11.50 -11.54 -10.77
CA LEU A 46 11.11 -12.57 -9.81
C LEU A 46 9.70 -12.32 -9.25
N MET A 47 9.33 -11.07 -8.95
CA MET A 47 7.98 -10.74 -8.49
C MET A 47 6.90 -11.09 -9.53
N GLU A 48 7.18 -10.85 -10.83
CA GLU A 48 6.26 -11.23 -11.92
C GLU A 48 6.13 -12.75 -12.02
N GLU A 49 7.23 -13.48 -11.98
CA GLU A 49 7.27 -14.95 -12.00
C GLU A 49 6.57 -15.57 -10.78
N ASP A 50 6.68 -14.94 -9.62
CA ASP A 50 6.02 -15.35 -8.36
C ASP A 50 4.53 -15.03 -8.31
N GLY A 51 4.02 -14.24 -9.28
CA GLY A 51 2.61 -13.95 -9.45
C GLY A 51 2.14 -12.64 -8.82
N ALA A 52 2.98 -11.62 -8.77
CA ALA A 52 2.53 -10.26 -8.51
C ALA A 52 1.62 -9.75 -9.65
N ASP A 53 0.63 -8.94 -9.31
CA ASP A 53 -0.24 -8.23 -10.27
C ASP A 53 0.26 -6.79 -10.51
N PHE A 54 1.02 -6.22 -9.55
CA PHE A 54 1.55 -4.86 -9.56
C PHE A 54 2.92 -4.81 -8.90
N ILE A 55 3.74 -3.82 -9.26
CA ILE A 55 4.97 -3.47 -8.56
C ILE A 55 4.83 -2.06 -8.00
N ASP A 56 5.02 -1.89 -6.68
CA ASP A 56 4.92 -0.62 -5.98
C ASP A 56 6.30 -0.13 -5.55
N VAL A 57 6.69 1.04 -6.04
CA VAL A 57 8.04 1.59 -5.87
C VAL A 57 8.02 2.76 -4.89
N GLY A 58 8.79 2.65 -3.80
CA GLY A 58 8.98 3.72 -2.84
C GLY A 58 10.40 4.31 -2.86
N GLY A 59 10.52 5.61 -3.09
CA GLY A 59 11.79 6.36 -3.09
C GLY A 59 12.20 6.89 -1.73
N MET A 60 11.27 6.96 -0.79
CA MET A 60 11.41 7.45 0.58
C MET A 60 10.68 6.51 1.53
N SER A 61 11.29 6.20 2.69
CA SER A 61 10.57 5.41 3.70
C SER A 61 9.52 6.28 4.41
N THR A 62 8.30 5.78 4.50
CA THR A 62 7.18 6.43 5.20
C THR A 62 6.95 5.90 6.61
N ALA A 63 7.87 5.07 7.13
CA ALA A 63 7.75 4.46 8.46
C ALA A 63 7.65 5.53 9.57
N PRO A 64 6.59 5.53 10.40
CA PRO A 64 6.32 6.62 11.34
C PRO A 64 7.32 6.72 12.50
N TYR A 65 8.11 5.69 12.75
CA TYR A 65 9.06 5.63 13.86
C TYR A 65 10.51 5.97 13.46
N ILE A 66 10.77 6.35 12.20
CA ILE A 66 12.08 6.71 11.68
C ILE A 66 12.02 8.12 11.07
N LYS A 67 13.09 8.91 11.23
CA LYS A 67 13.27 10.13 10.44
C LYS A 67 13.86 9.77 9.08
N THR A 68 13.04 9.86 8.05
CA THR A 68 13.38 9.34 6.72
C THR A 68 13.17 10.34 5.58
N LEU A 69 12.84 11.59 5.92
CA LEU A 69 12.67 12.63 4.91
C LEU A 69 13.97 12.81 4.12
N VAL A 70 13.87 12.61 2.82
CA VAL A 70 14.90 12.93 1.84
C VAL A 70 14.47 14.13 1.01
N SER A 71 15.41 14.76 0.27
CA SER A 71 15.02 15.81 -0.67
C SER A 71 14.16 15.23 -1.81
N GLU A 72 13.36 16.07 -2.43
CA GLU A 72 12.49 15.71 -3.55
C GLU A 72 13.30 15.21 -4.74
N GLU A 73 14.43 15.87 -5.04
CA GLU A 73 15.35 15.49 -6.12
C GLU A 73 15.92 14.09 -5.90
N LYS A 74 16.26 13.76 -4.63
CA LYS A 74 16.78 12.45 -4.27
C LYS A 74 15.71 11.37 -4.45
N GLU A 75 14.48 11.65 -4.05
CA GLU A 75 13.35 10.75 -4.24
C GLU A 75 13.05 10.55 -5.72
N ILE A 76 12.98 11.62 -6.52
CA ILE A 76 12.80 11.56 -7.97
C ILE A 76 13.86 10.69 -8.62
N LYS A 77 15.15 10.93 -8.33
CA LYS A 77 16.27 10.14 -8.89
C LYS A 77 16.11 8.64 -8.61
N ARG A 78 15.71 8.28 -7.39
CA ARG A 78 15.48 6.90 -6.97
C ARG A 78 14.32 6.27 -7.73
N ILE A 79 13.18 6.96 -7.81
CA ILE A 79 11.98 6.50 -8.54
C ILE A 79 12.26 6.35 -10.02
N THR A 80 12.92 7.32 -10.67
CA THR A 80 13.32 7.25 -12.08
C THR A 80 14.16 6.01 -12.36
N ASN A 81 15.22 5.79 -11.58
CA ASN A 81 16.07 4.61 -11.73
C ASN A 81 15.31 3.30 -11.58
N ALA A 82 14.35 3.27 -10.67
CA ALA A 82 13.56 2.07 -10.42
C ALA A 82 12.58 1.79 -11.58
N ILE A 83 11.79 2.78 -12.01
CA ILE A 83 10.83 2.64 -13.11
C ILE A 83 11.55 2.18 -14.38
N GLU A 84 12.64 2.86 -14.78
CA GLU A 84 13.45 2.48 -15.96
C GLU A 84 14.00 1.06 -15.87
N SER A 85 14.33 0.58 -14.66
CA SER A 85 14.87 -0.77 -14.46
C SER A 85 13.78 -1.83 -14.54
N ILE A 86 12.59 -1.55 -14.00
CA ILE A 86 11.43 -2.44 -14.01
C ILE A 86 10.92 -2.62 -15.44
N GLN A 87 10.73 -1.54 -16.19
CA GLN A 87 10.19 -1.55 -17.55
C GLN A 87 11.02 -2.38 -18.55
N LYS A 88 12.31 -2.60 -18.26
CA LYS A 88 13.18 -3.43 -19.10
C LYS A 88 12.90 -4.92 -18.99
N VAL A 89 12.30 -5.37 -17.90
CA VAL A 89 12.22 -6.79 -17.54
C VAL A 89 10.84 -7.27 -17.13
N SER A 90 9.92 -6.36 -16.85
CA SER A 90 8.54 -6.66 -16.42
C SER A 90 7.54 -5.78 -17.15
N LYS A 91 6.35 -6.31 -17.40
CA LYS A 91 5.20 -5.61 -17.98
C LYS A 91 4.10 -5.33 -16.93
N LEU A 92 4.36 -5.64 -15.67
CA LEU A 92 3.41 -5.37 -14.61
C LEU A 92 3.18 -3.87 -14.46
N PRO A 93 1.95 -3.42 -14.21
CA PRO A 93 1.64 -2.04 -13.90
C PRO A 93 2.46 -1.54 -12.70
N ILE A 94 3.02 -0.34 -12.85
CA ILE A 94 3.90 0.27 -11.84
C ILE A 94 3.09 1.27 -11.00
N SER A 95 3.17 1.11 -9.68
CA SER A 95 2.69 2.03 -8.67
C SER A 95 3.85 2.84 -8.10
N VAL A 96 3.64 4.12 -7.86
CA VAL A 96 4.55 4.99 -7.13
C VAL A 96 4.01 5.28 -5.73
N ASP A 97 4.75 4.84 -4.68
CA ASP A 97 4.44 5.15 -3.27
C ASP A 97 5.07 6.50 -2.92
N THR A 98 4.28 7.56 -3.04
CA THR A 98 4.69 8.93 -2.72
C THR A 98 3.51 9.80 -2.34
N CYS A 99 3.74 10.77 -1.45
CA CYS A 99 2.80 11.83 -1.10
C CYS A 99 3.20 13.20 -1.69
N ARG A 100 4.20 13.24 -2.57
CA ARG A 100 4.71 14.47 -3.20
C ARG A 100 4.28 14.56 -4.65
N ALA A 101 3.60 15.64 -5.01
CA ALA A 101 3.05 15.88 -6.34
C ALA A 101 4.11 15.83 -7.43
N LYS A 102 5.27 16.48 -7.21
CA LYS A 102 6.36 16.52 -8.20
C LYS A 102 6.96 15.13 -8.47
N VAL A 103 7.08 14.31 -7.43
CA VAL A 103 7.57 12.91 -7.56
C VAL A 103 6.55 12.07 -8.34
N ALA A 104 5.25 12.19 -7.99
CA ALA A 104 4.16 11.51 -8.69
C ALA A 104 4.11 11.91 -10.17
N LYS A 105 4.23 13.22 -10.47
CA LYS A 105 4.24 13.73 -11.85
C LYS A 105 5.36 13.10 -12.68
N VAL A 106 6.59 13.11 -12.17
CA VAL A 106 7.73 12.49 -12.86
C VAL A 106 7.53 10.98 -13.06
N ALA A 107 7.03 10.28 -12.04
CA ALA A 107 6.76 8.84 -12.14
C ALA A 107 5.70 8.53 -13.22
N LEU A 108 4.61 9.31 -13.29
CA LEU A 108 3.55 9.16 -14.30
C LEU A 108 4.06 9.48 -15.71
N GLN A 109 4.90 10.50 -15.87
CA GLN A 109 5.58 10.81 -17.14
C GLN A 109 6.49 9.68 -17.62
N LEU A 110 7.08 8.92 -16.69
CA LEU A 110 7.91 7.75 -16.98
C LEU A 110 7.09 6.48 -17.22
N GLY A 111 5.76 6.55 -17.11
CA GLY A 111 4.86 5.41 -17.38
C GLY A 111 4.41 4.64 -16.15
N ALA A 112 4.54 5.19 -14.95
CA ALA A 112 3.77 4.67 -13.80
C ALA A 112 2.26 4.88 -14.04
N GLU A 113 1.43 3.96 -13.60
CA GLU A 113 -0.01 3.95 -13.87
C GLU A 113 -0.85 4.14 -12.60
N ILE A 114 -0.19 4.04 -11.43
CA ILE A 114 -0.83 4.08 -10.13
C ILE A 114 -0.09 5.06 -9.22
N VAL A 115 -0.83 5.92 -8.52
CA VAL A 115 -0.32 6.72 -7.40
C VAL A 115 -0.83 6.11 -6.10
N ASN A 116 0.10 5.70 -5.24
CA ASN A 116 -0.19 5.18 -3.90
C ASN A 116 0.22 6.24 -2.87
N ASP A 117 -0.77 6.98 -2.35
CA ASP A 117 -0.53 8.10 -1.43
C ASP A 117 -0.97 7.78 0.00
N VAL A 118 0.03 7.51 0.85
CA VAL A 118 -0.17 7.20 2.27
C VAL A 118 -0.82 8.35 3.05
N SER A 119 -0.75 9.59 2.57
CA SER A 119 -1.40 10.75 3.16
C SER A 119 -2.87 10.92 2.74
N GLY A 120 -3.35 10.09 1.82
CA GLY A 120 -4.70 10.21 1.26
C GLY A 120 -4.94 11.57 0.60
N LEU A 121 -3.97 12.08 -0.15
CA LEU A 121 -3.96 13.35 -0.89
C LEU A 121 -3.93 14.60 0.01
N LYS A 122 -3.51 14.46 1.29
CA LYS A 122 -3.57 15.57 2.28
C LYS A 122 -2.22 16.18 2.62
N TYR A 123 -1.10 15.60 2.16
CA TYR A 123 0.24 16.11 2.43
C TYR A 123 0.64 17.22 1.45
N ASP A 124 0.51 16.98 0.15
CA ASP A 124 0.85 17.93 -0.90
C ASP A 124 -0.40 18.34 -1.66
N LYS A 125 -0.76 19.62 -1.56
CA LYS A 125 -1.99 20.17 -2.17
C LYS A 125 -1.96 20.09 -3.71
N ASN A 126 -0.77 20.12 -4.31
CA ASN A 126 -0.62 20.04 -5.76
C ASN A 126 -0.83 18.62 -6.30
N MET A 127 -0.99 17.60 -5.43
CA MET A 127 -1.26 16.24 -5.88
C MET A 127 -2.57 16.17 -6.67
N VAL A 128 -3.58 16.93 -6.30
CA VAL A 128 -4.87 16.96 -7.01
C VAL A 128 -4.72 17.41 -8.46
N ASP A 129 -3.84 18.38 -8.73
CA ASP A 129 -3.57 18.88 -10.09
C ASP A 129 -2.87 17.83 -10.95
N VAL A 130 -1.94 17.07 -10.35
CA VAL A 130 -1.27 15.94 -11.02
C VAL A 130 -2.28 14.82 -11.34
N LEU A 131 -3.19 14.53 -10.43
CA LEU A 131 -4.22 13.53 -10.67
C LEU A 131 -5.19 13.96 -11.78
N GLU A 132 -5.54 15.24 -11.87
CA GLU A 132 -6.38 15.78 -12.94
C GLU A 132 -5.66 15.70 -14.30
N GLU A 133 -4.38 16.05 -14.35
CA GLU A 133 -3.56 16.05 -15.58
C GLU A 133 -3.39 14.63 -16.17
N PHE A 134 -3.11 13.63 -15.33
CA PHE A 134 -2.73 12.27 -15.78
C PHE A 134 -3.85 11.24 -15.65
N CYS A 135 -4.86 11.47 -14.83
CA CYS A 135 -5.96 10.55 -14.54
C CYS A 135 -5.50 9.11 -14.24
N PRO A 136 -4.50 8.87 -13.34
CA PRO A 136 -4.01 7.55 -13.01
C PRO A 136 -5.04 6.74 -12.22
N SER A 137 -4.74 5.48 -11.93
CA SER A 137 -5.39 4.78 -10.83
C SER A 137 -4.79 5.26 -9.50
N VAL A 138 -5.60 5.26 -8.41
CA VAL A 138 -5.13 5.78 -7.11
C VAL A 138 -5.42 4.83 -5.96
N VAL A 139 -4.45 4.71 -5.05
CA VAL A 139 -4.64 4.13 -3.73
C VAL A 139 -4.60 5.28 -2.72
N VAL A 140 -5.71 5.50 -2.00
CA VAL A 140 -5.83 6.60 -1.03
C VAL A 140 -5.99 6.07 0.38
N CYS A 141 -5.11 6.53 1.29
CA CYS A 141 -5.06 6.05 2.66
C CYS A 141 -5.96 6.85 3.61
N ALA A 142 -6.34 6.18 4.70
CA ALA A 142 -6.90 6.85 5.87
C ALA A 142 -5.81 7.67 6.57
N PHE A 143 -5.90 8.99 6.49
CA PHE A 143 -4.90 9.89 7.07
C PHE A 143 -5.55 11.15 7.64
N SER A 144 -4.97 11.68 8.73
CA SER A 144 -5.33 12.98 9.29
C SER A 144 -4.10 13.69 9.87
N ASN A 145 -4.03 15.00 9.66
CA ASN A 145 -3.07 15.86 10.36
C ASN A 145 -3.50 16.14 11.82
N ASP A 146 -4.78 15.98 12.12
CA ASP A 146 -5.35 16.18 13.45
C ASP A 146 -5.30 14.90 14.28
N VAL A 147 -5.41 15.06 15.60
CA VAL A 147 -5.53 13.93 16.55
C VAL A 147 -6.88 13.24 16.36
N VAL A 148 -6.85 11.97 16.01
CA VAL A 148 -8.06 11.16 15.82
C VAL A 148 -8.46 10.50 17.15
N LYS A 149 -9.74 10.65 17.51
CA LYS A 149 -10.35 10.10 18.73
C LYS A 149 -11.61 9.31 18.37
N GLY A 150 -11.99 8.38 19.22
CA GLY A 150 -13.23 7.61 19.07
C GLY A 150 -13.03 6.24 18.46
N ASN A 151 -14.11 5.63 17.95
CA ASN A 151 -14.08 4.26 17.44
C ASN A 151 -13.17 4.12 16.19
N PRO A 152 -12.17 3.23 16.23
CA PRO A 152 -11.18 3.10 15.14
C PRO A 152 -11.78 2.77 13.76
N VAL A 153 -12.82 1.95 13.72
CA VAL A 153 -13.46 1.52 12.46
C VAL A 153 -14.22 2.67 11.81
N THR A 154 -15.01 3.40 12.61
CA THR A 154 -15.76 4.58 12.16
C THR A 154 -14.81 5.69 11.70
N GLN A 155 -13.72 5.93 12.44
CA GLN A 155 -12.74 6.95 12.07
C GLN A 155 -11.97 6.58 10.80
N ALA A 156 -11.51 5.33 10.65
CA ALA A 156 -10.86 4.87 9.43
C ALA A 156 -11.79 5.08 8.22
N ARG A 157 -13.06 4.72 8.33
CA ARG A 157 -14.05 4.93 7.27
C ARG A 157 -14.22 6.41 6.93
N LYS A 158 -14.40 7.27 7.94
CA LYS A 158 -14.54 8.72 7.73
C LYS A 158 -13.34 9.31 6.99
N LEU A 159 -12.12 8.94 7.39
CA LEU A 159 -10.89 9.45 6.79
C LEU A 159 -10.72 8.97 5.34
N ILE A 160 -11.08 7.72 5.07
CA ILE A 160 -11.13 7.16 3.71
C ILE A 160 -12.12 7.94 2.85
N ASP A 161 -13.35 8.16 3.33
CA ASP A 161 -14.37 8.89 2.58
C ASP A 161 -13.91 10.30 2.21
N GLN A 162 -13.17 10.99 3.10
CA GLN A 162 -12.56 12.29 2.80
C GLN A 162 -11.54 12.19 1.65
N SER A 163 -10.63 11.20 1.71
CA SER A 163 -9.60 10.99 0.68
C SER A 163 -10.22 10.60 -0.67
N VAL A 164 -11.26 9.76 -0.64
CA VAL A 164 -12.04 9.40 -1.84
C VAL A 164 -12.70 10.62 -2.47
N ILE A 165 -13.32 11.50 -1.66
CA ILE A 165 -13.94 12.74 -2.17
C ILE A 165 -12.89 13.62 -2.85
N MET A 166 -11.67 13.72 -2.30
CA MET A 166 -10.58 14.48 -2.94
C MET A 166 -10.20 13.87 -4.29
N ALA A 167 -10.00 12.55 -4.36
CA ALA A 167 -9.69 11.85 -5.61
C ALA A 167 -10.77 12.04 -6.68
N LEU A 168 -12.05 11.93 -6.29
CA LEU A 168 -13.17 12.13 -7.23
C LEU A 168 -13.26 13.58 -7.73
N LYS A 169 -12.99 14.56 -6.86
CA LYS A 169 -12.94 16.00 -7.24
C LYS A 169 -11.79 16.32 -8.20
N SER A 170 -10.69 15.54 -8.17
CA SER A 170 -9.60 15.62 -9.14
C SER A 170 -9.90 14.86 -10.44
N GLY A 171 -11.15 14.57 -10.75
CA GLY A 171 -11.54 13.90 -11.99
C GLY A 171 -11.27 12.39 -12.05
N ILE A 172 -10.71 11.78 -11.00
CA ILE A 172 -10.43 10.34 -11.01
C ILE A 172 -11.75 9.55 -11.04
N PRO A 173 -11.97 8.68 -12.04
CA PRO A 173 -13.16 7.85 -12.11
C PRO A 173 -13.25 6.91 -10.89
N LYS A 174 -14.43 6.77 -10.34
CA LYS A 174 -14.70 5.92 -9.16
C LYS A 174 -14.14 4.49 -9.30
N ARG A 175 -14.13 3.94 -10.51
CA ARG A 175 -13.61 2.59 -10.78
C ARG A 175 -12.10 2.47 -10.57
N LYS A 176 -11.34 3.58 -10.67
CA LYS A 176 -9.87 3.67 -10.52
C LYS A 176 -9.42 3.97 -9.09
N VAL A 177 -10.34 4.03 -8.12
CA VAL A 177 -10.04 4.34 -6.72
C VAL A 177 -10.00 3.07 -5.89
N VAL A 178 -8.91 2.87 -5.17
CA VAL A 178 -8.68 1.85 -4.15
C VAL A 178 -8.44 2.55 -2.81
N VAL A 179 -8.85 1.95 -1.71
CA VAL A 179 -8.69 2.54 -0.38
C VAL A 179 -7.75 1.71 0.49
N ASP A 180 -6.99 2.36 1.38
CA ASP A 180 -6.12 1.71 2.37
C ASP A 180 -6.48 2.23 3.78
N PRO A 181 -6.78 1.35 4.74
CA PRO A 181 -7.08 1.74 6.12
C PRO A 181 -5.85 2.20 6.93
N ALA A 182 -4.67 2.26 6.31
CA ALA A 182 -3.41 2.73 6.86
C ALA A 182 -2.98 1.97 8.14
N ILE A 183 -2.99 0.63 8.08
CA ILE A 183 -2.47 -0.23 9.14
C ILE A 183 -1.01 0.14 9.43
N GLY A 184 -0.69 0.37 10.70
CA GLY A 184 0.68 0.71 11.11
C GLY A 184 1.02 2.20 11.06
N PHE A 185 0.13 3.08 10.57
CA PHE A 185 0.37 4.54 10.47
C PHE A 185 -0.35 5.37 11.53
N PHE A 186 -1.15 4.77 12.38
CA PHE A 186 -1.79 5.45 13.50
C PHE A 186 -0.98 5.22 14.76
N ARG A 187 -0.47 6.29 15.37
CA ARG A 187 0.43 6.24 16.53
C ARG A 187 0.11 7.32 17.56
N GLN A 188 0.36 7.04 18.83
CA GLN A 188 0.29 8.03 19.90
C GLN A 188 1.47 8.99 19.83
N LYS A 189 2.65 8.46 19.49
CA LYS A 189 3.89 9.21 19.26
C LYS A 189 4.62 8.63 18.05
N ALA A 190 5.23 9.48 17.23
CA ALA A 190 6.02 9.08 16.08
C ALA A 190 7.15 10.09 15.82
N LYS A 191 8.18 9.66 15.07
CA LYS A 191 9.31 10.49 14.66
C LYS A 191 9.17 10.99 13.23
N GLY A 192 8.40 10.27 12.40
CA GLY A 192 8.12 10.63 11.03
C GLY A 192 7.01 11.69 10.93
N VAL A 193 6.81 12.23 9.73
CA VAL A 193 5.76 13.23 9.46
C VAL A 193 4.49 12.61 8.89
N LEU A 194 4.59 11.41 8.34
CA LEU A 194 3.49 10.70 7.67
C LEU A 194 2.85 9.68 8.63
N PHE A 195 2.16 10.18 9.66
CA PHE A 195 1.36 9.35 10.55
C PHE A 195 0.15 10.14 11.07
N THR A 196 -0.89 9.43 11.43
CA THR A 196 -2.06 10.00 12.11
C THR A 196 -1.90 9.84 13.61
N LYS A 197 -1.99 10.95 14.35
CA LYS A 197 -1.91 10.92 15.82
C LYS A 197 -3.21 10.42 16.42
N ILE A 198 -3.12 9.50 17.38
CA ILE A 198 -4.24 8.97 18.15
C ILE A 198 -3.95 9.05 19.66
N ASN A 199 -5.01 9.01 20.46
CA ASN A 199 -4.93 8.96 21.92
C ASN A 199 -5.24 7.57 22.51
N SER A 200 -5.58 6.60 21.65
CA SER A 200 -5.91 5.22 22.01
C SER A 200 -4.74 4.28 21.75
N ASP A 201 -4.88 3.02 22.15
CA ASP A 201 -3.90 1.97 21.85
C ASP A 201 -3.84 1.69 20.36
N TRP A 202 -2.66 1.88 19.75
CA TRP A 202 -2.42 1.70 18.33
C TRP A 202 -2.48 0.24 17.88
N LEU A 203 -2.09 -0.70 18.75
CA LEU A 203 -2.14 -2.14 18.43
C LEU A 203 -3.59 -2.60 18.36
N GLN A 204 -4.40 -2.24 19.35
CA GLN A 204 -5.84 -2.54 19.36
C GLN A 204 -6.54 -1.89 18.16
N ARG A 205 -6.16 -0.65 17.81
CA ARG A 205 -6.68 0.02 16.60
C ARG A 205 -6.39 -0.80 15.34
N ASP A 206 -5.16 -1.23 15.13
CA ASP A 206 -4.76 -1.97 13.94
C ASP A 206 -5.48 -3.33 13.86
N ILE A 207 -5.63 -4.05 14.98
CA ILE A 207 -6.39 -5.30 15.07
C ILE A 207 -7.88 -5.08 14.75
N LEU A 208 -8.51 -4.07 15.37
CA LEU A 208 -9.93 -3.78 15.13
C LEU A 208 -10.22 -3.41 13.68
N VAL A 209 -9.33 -2.65 13.05
CA VAL A 209 -9.43 -2.27 11.64
C VAL A 209 -9.31 -3.51 10.74
N LEU A 210 -8.32 -4.38 10.96
CA LEU A 210 -8.16 -5.64 10.21
C LEU A 210 -9.39 -6.54 10.31
N ARG A 211 -10.00 -6.65 11.49
CA ARG A 211 -11.21 -7.45 11.72
C ARG A 211 -12.45 -6.88 11.02
N ASN A 212 -12.44 -5.63 10.61
CA ASN A 212 -13.61 -4.93 10.08
C ASN A 212 -13.38 -4.35 8.67
N LEU A 213 -12.48 -4.92 7.86
CA LEU A 213 -12.16 -4.41 6.53
C LEU A 213 -13.41 -4.22 5.66
N ASN A 214 -14.35 -5.17 5.68
CA ASN A 214 -15.59 -5.06 4.91
C ASN A 214 -16.46 -3.86 5.29
N LYS A 215 -16.45 -3.44 6.57
CA LYS A 215 -17.16 -2.24 7.03
C LYS A 215 -16.45 -0.96 6.63
N ILE A 216 -15.10 -1.01 6.57
CA ILE A 216 -14.25 0.14 6.28
C ILE A 216 -14.22 0.45 4.79
N LYS A 217 -14.06 -0.55 3.92
CA LYS A 217 -13.94 -0.34 2.47
C LYS A 217 -15.20 0.21 1.80
N GLY A 218 -16.38 -0.09 2.35
CA GLY A 218 -17.66 0.32 1.77
C GLY A 218 -17.85 -0.17 0.34
N ARG A 219 -17.88 0.75 -0.62
CA ARG A 219 -18.09 0.44 -2.05
C ARG A 219 -16.79 0.35 -2.86
N TYR A 220 -15.63 0.54 -2.23
CA TYR A 220 -14.34 0.56 -2.89
C TYR A 220 -13.56 -0.71 -2.57
N PRO A 221 -12.72 -1.20 -3.49
CA PRO A 221 -11.74 -2.23 -3.15
C PRO A 221 -10.77 -1.73 -2.09
N VAL A 222 -10.33 -2.63 -1.22
CA VAL A 222 -9.38 -2.30 -0.15
C VAL A 222 -8.03 -2.97 -0.39
N LEU A 223 -6.97 -2.14 -0.37
CA LEU A 223 -5.59 -2.58 -0.27
C LEU A 223 -5.20 -2.64 1.21
N VAL A 224 -4.45 -3.65 1.58
CA VAL A 224 -3.90 -3.80 2.93
C VAL A 224 -2.39 -4.04 2.85
N SER A 225 -1.63 -3.15 3.48
CA SER A 225 -0.18 -3.25 3.60
C SER A 225 0.20 -3.63 5.03
N ILE A 226 0.50 -4.91 5.25
CA ILE A 226 0.74 -5.47 6.59
C ILE A 226 2.07 -6.22 6.73
N SER A 227 2.71 -6.53 5.61
CA SER A 227 3.96 -7.28 5.58
C SER A 227 5.05 -6.64 6.46
N GLN A 228 5.61 -7.43 7.38
CA GLN A 228 6.71 -7.09 8.30
C GLN A 228 6.42 -5.92 9.26
N LYS A 229 5.16 -5.48 9.40
CA LYS A 229 4.81 -4.31 10.22
C LYS A 229 4.99 -4.52 11.72
N SER A 230 5.17 -3.42 12.42
CA SER A 230 5.52 -3.37 13.86
C SER A 230 4.45 -3.98 14.77
N PHE A 231 3.16 -3.99 14.36
CA PHE A 231 2.12 -4.62 15.16
C PHE A 231 2.29 -6.16 15.24
N ILE A 232 2.77 -6.80 14.16
CA ILE A 232 3.12 -8.22 14.14
C ILE A 232 4.29 -8.48 15.11
N GLY A 233 5.33 -7.63 15.01
CA GLY A 233 6.48 -7.72 15.93
C GLY A 233 6.08 -7.56 17.40
N LYS A 234 5.10 -6.68 17.69
CA LYS A 234 4.59 -6.48 19.05
C LYS A 234 3.81 -7.68 19.58
N ILE A 235 3.07 -8.39 18.71
CA ILE A 235 2.32 -9.60 19.09
C ILE A 235 3.26 -10.79 19.32
N LEU A 236 4.33 -10.89 18.50
CA LEU A 236 5.27 -12.03 18.53
C LEU A 236 6.49 -11.78 19.41
N ASP A 237 6.61 -10.61 20.06
CA ASP A 237 7.83 -10.16 20.74
C ASP A 237 9.07 -10.22 19.83
N GLU A 238 8.89 -9.99 18.51
CA GLU A 238 9.91 -10.05 17.49
C GLU A 238 10.30 -8.63 17.02
N PRO A 239 11.41 -8.07 17.50
CA PRO A 239 11.85 -6.72 17.14
C PRO A 239 12.38 -6.63 15.70
N ASP A 240 13.03 -7.71 15.18
CA ASP A 240 13.56 -7.73 13.82
C ASP A 240 12.43 -7.94 12.80
N PRO A 241 12.22 -7.01 11.85
CA PRO A 241 11.26 -7.22 10.76
C PRO A 241 11.50 -8.50 9.98
N ALA A 242 12.74 -8.98 9.84
CA ALA A 242 13.05 -10.20 9.10
C ALA A 242 12.49 -11.48 9.79
N GLY A 243 12.30 -11.46 11.10
CA GLY A 243 11.70 -12.56 11.86
C GLY A 243 10.17 -12.64 11.76
N ARG A 244 9.52 -11.65 11.15
CA ARG A 244 8.04 -11.53 11.11
C ARG A 244 7.39 -12.19 9.90
N ILE A 245 8.10 -13.03 9.14
CA ILE A 245 7.59 -13.61 7.87
C ILE A 245 6.33 -14.44 8.13
N TYR A 246 6.38 -15.41 9.05
CA TYR A 246 5.23 -16.28 9.35
C TYR A 246 4.04 -15.49 9.92
N GLY A 247 4.31 -14.50 10.78
CA GLY A 247 3.28 -13.59 11.28
C GLY A 247 2.64 -12.78 10.16
N SER A 248 3.43 -12.30 9.19
CA SER A 248 2.93 -11.60 8.02
C SER A 248 2.00 -12.48 7.19
N ILE A 249 2.41 -13.71 6.87
CA ILE A 249 1.61 -14.70 6.14
C ILE A 249 0.28 -14.99 6.86
N ALA A 250 0.32 -15.19 8.17
CA ALA A 250 -0.89 -15.44 8.97
C ALA A 250 -1.86 -14.26 8.90
N VAL A 251 -1.37 -13.01 9.03
CA VAL A 251 -2.20 -11.80 8.99
C VAL A 251 -2.68 -11.51 7.56
N GLU A 252 -1.88 -11.78 6.52
CA GLU A 252 -2.29 -11.67 5.11
C GLU A 252 -3.43 -12.65 4.79
N THR A 253 -3.34 -13.91 5.28
CA THR A 253 -4.42 -14.90 5.17
C THR A 253 -5.70 -14.39 5.83
N PHE A 254 -5.59 -13.89 7.06
CA PHE A 254 -6.71 -13.30 7.78
C PHE A 254 -7.32 -12.10 7.05
N ALA A 255 -6.49 -11.19 6.54
CA ALA A 255 -6.95 -10.02 5.79
C ALA A 255 -7.69 -10.42 4.49
N ALA A 256 -7.14 -11.39 3.74
CA ALA A 256 -7.76 -11.91 2.53
C ALA A 256 -9.14 -12.54 2.82
N LEU A 257 -9.26 -13.32 3.90
CA LEU A 257 -10.54 -13.89 4.35
C LEU A 257 -11.55 -12.81 4.78
N ASN A 258 -11.08 -11.72 5.37
CA ASN A 258 -11.89 -10.58 5.81
C ASN A 258 -12.13 -9.52 4.73
N GLY A 259 -11.82 -9.82 3.45
CA GLY A 259 -12.23 -9.00 2.31
C GLY A 259 -11.19 -8.00 1.82
N ALA A 260 -9.90 -8.22 2.10
CA ALA A 260 -8.83 -7.53 1.39
C ALA A 260 -8.89 -7.90 -0.10
N ASP A 261 -8.89 -6.88 -0.95
CA ASP A 261 -8.92 -7.05 -2.40
C ASP A 261 -7.50 -7.01 -3.00
N ILE A 262 -6.56 -6.34 -2.31
CA ILE A 262 -5.14 -6.28 -2.68
C ILE A 262 -4.30 -6.47 -1.41
N LEU A 263 -3.28 -7.33 -1.47
CA LEU A 263 -2.25 -7.49 -0.46
C LEU A 263 -0.94 -6.86 -0.96
N ARG A 264 -0.46 -5.83 -0.25
CA ARG A 264 0.83 -5.20 -0.54
C ARG A 264 1.90 -5.82 0.33
N THR A 265 2.87 -6.51 -0.28
CA THR A 265 3.78 -7.42 0.41
C THR A 265 5.24 -7.31 -0.05
N HIS A 266 6.17 -7.68 0.85
CA HIS A 266 7.58 -7.86 0.53
C HIS A 266 7.91 -9.29 0.06
N ASN A 267 7.02 -10.27 0.29
CA ASN A 267 7.23 -11.68 -0.04
C ASN A 267 6.13 -12.16 -0.99
N VAL A 268 6.30 -11.81 -2.28
CA VAL A 268 5.30 -12.11 -3.32
C VAL A 268 4.99 -13.60 -3.40
N LYS A 269 6.03 -14.46 -3.40
CA LYS A 269 5.83 -15.92 -3.51
C LYS A 269 4.93 -16.47 -2.41
N ALA A 270 5.24 -16.16 -1.14
CA ALA A 270 4.44 -16.66 -0.02
C ALA A 270 3.02 -16.09 -0.05
N THR A 271 2.85 -14.79 -0.39
CA THR A 271 1.55 -14.16 -0.53
C THR A 271 0.75 -14.76 -1.68
N SER A 272 1.40 -15.13 -2.80
CA SER A 272 0.78 -15.82 -3.93
C SER A 272 0.21 -17.18 -3.50
N ASP A 273 0.96 -17.94 -2.72
CA ASP A 273 0.48 -19.22 -2.20
C ASP A 273 -0.73 -19.02 -1.25
N VAL A 274 -0.67 -18.00 -0.38
CA VAL A 274 -1.82 -17.60 0.47
C VAL A 274 -3.05 -17.29 -0.36
N THR A 275 -2.93 -16.43 -1.37
CA THR A 275 -4.08 -16.01 -2.17
C THR A 275 -4.68 -17.16 -2.97
N LYS A 276 -3.87 -18.07 -3.50
CA LYS A 276 -4.33 -19.29 -4.18
C LYS A 276 -5.17 -20.18 -3.25
N ILE A 277 -4.67 -20.43 -2.04
CA ILE A 277 -5.39 -21.25 -1.03
C ILE A 277 -6.69 -20.56 -0.62
N VAL A 278 -6.64 -19.27 -0.25
CA VAL A 278 -7.83 -18.53 0.20
C VAL A 278 -8.87 -18.45 -0.90
N ASN A 279 -8.48 -18.18 -2.15
CA ASN A 279 -9.41 -18.13 -3.26
C ASN A 279 -10.06 -19.50 -3.52
N ARG A 280 -9.32 -20.60 -3.40
CA ARG A 280 -9.89 -21.96 -3.53
C ARG A 280 -10.90 -22.25 -2.45
N LEU A 281 -10.59 -21.94 -1.18
CA LEU A 281 -11.48 -22.15 -0.05
C LEU A 281 -12.77 -21.33 -0.14
N LYS A 282 -12.67 -20.06 -0.60
CA LYS A 282 -13.84 -19.19 -0.79
C LYS A 282 -14.77 -19.67 -1.91
N ASN A 283 -14.22 -20.23 -2.98
CA ASN A 283 -14.94 -20.60 -4.19
C ASN A 283 -15.41 -22.07 -4.21
N THR A 284 -15.10 -22.85 -3.17
CA THR A 284 -15.65 -24.20 -3.03
C THR A 284 -17.15 -24.07 -2.79
N LYS A 285 -17.96 -24.47 -3.77
CA LYS A 285 -19.43 -24.49 -3.63
C LYS A 285 -19.80 -25.27 -2.36
N LYS A 286 -20.75 -24.73 -1.58
CA LYS A 286 -21.47 -25.48 -0.56
C LYS A 286 -22.29 -26.54 -1.29
N GLY A 287 -21.73 -27.71 -1.46
CA GLY A 287 -22.35 -28.80 -2.20
C GLY A 287 -21.61 -30.11 -1.90
N LEU A 288 -21.85 -30.63 -0.73
CA LEU A 288 -21.90 -32.05 -0.36
C LEU A 288 -23.13 -32.23 0.48
#